data_8bed2d5cac6ecda5d6fc97f1f5a82082
#
_entry.id   8bed2d5cac6ecda5d6fc97f1f5a82082
#
_cell.length_a   1.000
_cell.length_b   1.000
_cell.length_c   1.000
_cell.angle_alpha   90.00
_cell.angle_beta   90.00
_cell.angle_gamma   90.00
#
_symmetry.space_group_name_H-M   'P 1'
#
loop_
_entity.id
_entity.type
_entity.pdbx_description
1 polymer ?
#
loop_
_entity_poly.entity_id
_entity_poly.type
_entity_poly.pdbx_seq_one_letter_code
_entity_poly.pdbx_strand_id
1 'polypeptide(L)'
;MQLMNFLRPRTASATEVFFLTIALFTLPIFEAPKNIASFGFLCAFLFQSLRFGSFGKSSPFDIPILGLISVLWVAPLFSEYGTMVAPVSYTAGWTMIGLFALCAARLDYHSRHLNVLFSALLLGGAWAVADSLRVWDLKPYPEFRSVGHVNHSSMYSLIPLSVGLATLFARSWPLKFFGLIGILATLVYLPPSRSLVGGIAIFSLFMATIIIWAWVTRAVRPVVVGGFLLAAFATGITFLPAFDGFRSELVMRVSSEELFSGRDKILNTALEVWDRNPIFGTGLRSFEVATAEPVVREEVEADGRDYDAVQSNYWFYNHGHNLWVTILVERGVFGVAMVAWLLFAYFRGFVPIAIDRKLDVLSDTRVAAIAASLVALGFVTAGLGNTTMINEHGQAGMLVIAIAWGFLRGTDALTKK
;
A
#
# COMPACT_ATOMS: atom_id res chain seq x y z
N MET A 1 -10.39 -35.36 10.85
CA MET A 1 -9.12 -35.75 10.19
C MET A 1 -8.96 -35.20 8.76
N GLN A 2 -10.00 -35.12 7.93
CA GLN A 2 -9.90 -34.56 6.55
C GLN A 2 -9.58 -33.05 6.49
N LEU A 3 -10.13 -32.21 7.39
CA LEU A 3 -9.86 -30.76 7.39
C LEU A 3 -8.38 -30.41 7.67
N MET A 4 -7.66 -31.22 8.46
CA MET A 4 -6.24 -30.99 8.73
C MET A 4 -5.33 -31.17 7.50
N ASN A 5 -5.75 -31.96 6.50
CA ASN A 5 -4.98 -32.14 5.27
C ASN A 5 -5.04 -30.90 4.37
N PHE A 6 -6.13 -30.10 4.41
CA PHE A 6 -6.29 -28.90 3.60
C PHE A 6 -5.36 -27.74 3.99
N LEU A 7 -4.78 -27.77 5.21
CA LEU A 7 -3.90 -26.70 5.70
C LEU A 7 -2.41 -27.12 5.77
N ARG A 8 -1.99 -28.11 4.98
CA ARG A 8 -0.59 -28.51 4.90
C ARG A 8 0.25 -27.46 4.16
N PRO A 9 1.54 -27.26 4.53
CA PRO A 9 2.46 -26.42 3.76
C PRO A 9 2.48 -26.83 2.29
N ARG A 10 2.50 -25.84 1.40
CA ARG A 10 2.55 -26.05 -0.05
C ARG A 10 3.48 -25.02 -0.70
N THR A 11 4.49 -25.51 -1.39
CA THR A 11 5.38 -24.67 -2.17
C THR A 11 4.67 -24.11 -3.42
N ALA A 12 4.95 -22.85 -3.74
CA ALA A 12 4.44 -22.23 -4.94
C ALA A 12 4.92 -22.98 -6.20
N SER A 13 4.00 -23.32 -7.09
CA SER A 13 4.31 -23.94 -8.37
C SER A 13 4.88 -22.93 -9.37
N ALA A 14 5.56 -23.40 -10.40
CA ALA A 14 6.08 -22.56 -11.47
C ALA A 14 4.96 -21.72 -12.14
N THR A 15 3.77 -22.28 -12.30
CA THR A 15 2.61 -21.58 -12.89
C THR A 15 2.13 -20.44 -11.98
N GLU A 16 2.06 -20.64 -10.68
CA GLU A 16 1.68 -19.60 -9.72
C GLU A 16 2.71 -18.47 -9.68
N VAL A 17 3.99 -18.83 -9.66
CA VAL A 17 5.09 -17.86 -9.70
C VAL A 17 5.10 -17.08 -11.02
N PHE A 18 4.81 -17.73 -12.14
CA PHE A 18 4.70 -17.08 -13.45
C PHE A 18 3.61 -15.99 -13.46
N PHE A 19 2.39 -16.33 -13.02
CA PHE A 19 1.31 -15.34 -12.96
C PHE A 19 1.59 -14.22 -11.96
N LEU A 20 2.17 -14.51 -10.78
CA LEU A 20 2.60 -13.48 -9.83
C LEU A 20 3.66 -12.56 -10.42
N THR A 21 4.61 -13.10 -11.19
CA THR A 21 5.66 -12.32 -11.86
C THR A 21 5.05 -11.34 -12.86
N ILE A 22 4.13 -11.82 -13.71
CA ILE A 22 3.43 -10.95 -14.68
C ILE A 22 2.60 -9.91 -13.95
N ALA A 23 1.83 -10.30 -12.91
CA ALA A 23 1.02 -9.37 -12.14
C ALA A 23 1.88 -8.25 -11.55
N LEU A 24 2.95 -8.56 -10.82
CA LEU A 24 3.83 -7.58 -10.18
C LEU A 24 4.51 -6.65 -11.19
N PHE A 25 4.91 -7.17 -12.36
CA PHE A 25 5.53 -6.36 -13.41
C PHE A 25 4.52 -5.42 -14.08
N THR A 26 3.32 -5.92 -14.43
CA THR A 26 2.34 -5.18 -15.23
C THR A 26 1.42 -4.28 -14.42
N LEU A 27 1.37 -4.46 -13.11
CA LEU A 27 0.43 -3.79 -12.20
C LEU A 27 0.41 -2.26 -12.34
N PRO A 28 1.55 -1.55 -12.45
CA PRO A 28 1.54 -0.09 -12.62
C PRO A 28 1.41 0.36 -14.08
N ILE A 29 1.46 -0.57 -15.06
CA ILE A 29 1.64 -0.22 -16.48
C ILE A 29 0.41 -0.55 -17.30
N PHE A 30 -0.13 -1.78 -17.16
CA PHE A 30 -1.11 -2.36 -18.08
C PHE A 30 -2.32 -2.94 -17.37
N GLU A 31 -3.50 -2.38 -17.64
CA GLU A 31 -4.77 -2.78 -17.00
C GLU A 31 -5.15 -4.24 -17.32
N ALA A 32 -5.21 -4.60 -18.60
CA ALA A 32 -5.64 -5.93 -19.00
C ALA A 32 -4.64 -7.04 -18.61
N PRO A 33 -3.32 -6.93 -18.84
CA PRO A 33 -2.36 -7.92 -18.39
C PRO A 33 -2.34 -8.17 -16.90
N LYS A 34 -2.45 -7.10 -16.06
CA LYS A 34 -2.49 -7.27 -14.60
C LYS A 34 -3.71 -8.07 -14.16
N ASN A 35 -4.89 -7.77 -14.73
CA ASN A 35 -6.15 -8.43 -14.39
C ASN A 35 -6.15 -9.89 -14.82
N ILE A 36 -5.66 -10.17 -16.03
CA ILE A 36 -5.51 -11.54 -16.55
C ILE A 36 -4.53 -12.34 -15.67
N ALA A 37 -3.39 -11.75 -15.30
CA ALA A 37 -2.40 -12.41 -14.46
C ALA A 37 -2.92 -12.66 -13.04
N SER A 38 -3.64 -11.70 -12.45
CA SER A 38 -4.25 -11.86 -11.12
C SER A 38 -5.30 -12.96 -11.11
N PHE A 39 -6.18 -12.99 -12.10
CA PHE A 39 -7.17 -14.06 -12.26
C PHE A 39 -6.51 -15.41 -12.55
N GLY A 40 -5.52 -15.44 -13.45
CA GLY A 40 -4.75 -16.64 -13.78
C GLY A 40 -4.04 -17.23 -12.56
N PHE A 41 -3.50 -16.38 -11.66
CA PHE A 41 -2.93 -16.83 -10.40
C PHE A 41 -3.98 -17.51 -9.52
N LEU A 42 -5.16 -16.91 -9.32
CA LEU A 42 -6.21 -17.48 -8.49
C LEU A 42 -6.71 -18.81 -9.06
N CYS A 43 -6.87 -18.92 -10.38
CA CYS A 43 -7.20 -20.18 -11.05
C CYS A 43 -6.10 -21.23 -10.85
N ALA A 44 -4.83 -20.85 -11.02
CA ALA A 44 -3.70 -21.74 -10.80
C ALA A 44 -3.62 -22.21 -9.33
N PHE A 45 -3.80 -21.28 -8.39
CA PHE A 45 -3.85 -21.59 -6.97
C PHE A 45 -4.96 -22.58 -6.63
N LEU A 46 -6.17 -22.35 -7.13
CA LEU A 46 -7.31 -23.24 -6.90
C LEU A 46 -7.07 -24.62 -7.51
N PHE A 47 -6.63 -24.67 -8.78
CA PHE A 47 -6.33 -25.93 -9.46
C PHE A 47 -5.27 -26.75 -8.73
N GLN A 48 -4.15 -26.12 -8.35
CA GLN A 48 -3.09 -26.79 -7.61
C GLN A 48 -3.54 -27.22 -6.21
N SER A 49 -4.35 -26.39 -5.54
CA SER A 49 -4.89 -26.72 -4.22
C SER A 49 -5.80 -27.95 -4.27
N LEU A 50 -6.65 -28.05 -5.28
CA LEU A 50 -7.49 -29.23 -5.51
C LEU A 50 -6.66 -30.47 -5.86
N ARG A 51 -5.65 -30.31 -6.74
CA ARG A 51 -4.76 -31.39 -7.18
C ARG A 51 -3.96 -31.99 -6.02
N PHE A 52 -3.46 -31.15 -5.11
CA PHE A 52 -2.62 -31.58 -3.97
C PHE A 52 -3.43 -31.78 -2.69
N GLY A 53 -4.72 -31.49 -2.68
CA GLY A 53 -5.57 -31.56 -1.48
C GLY A 53 -5.13 -30.61 -0.38
N SER A 54 -4.49 -29.47 -0.73
CA SER A 54 -4.00 -28.49 0.24
C SER A 54 -4.12 -27.05 -0.28
N PHE A 55 -4.75 -26.21 0.54
CA PHE A 55 -4.84 -24.75 0.34
C PHE A 55 -3.65 -23.98 0.94
N GLY A 56 -2.61 -24.67 1.39
CA GLY A 56 -1.49 -24.08 2.08
C GLY A 56 -1.77 -23.77 3.55
N LYS A 57 -0.75 -23.35 4.29
CA LYS A 57 -0.86 -23.06 5.71
C LYS A 57 -1.48 -21.70 5.95
N SER A 58 -2.37 -21.58 6.94
CA SER A 58 -2.97 -20.31 7.33
C SER A 58 -1.91 -19.28 7.75
N SER A 59 -2.22 -18.01 7.55
CA SER A 59 -1.39 -16.88 7.95
C SER A 59 -2.10 -16.05 9.04
N PRO A 60 -1.37 -15.25 9.83
CA PRO A 60 -1.98 -14.36 10.82
C PRO A 60 -2.77 -13.22 10.16
N PHE A 61 -2.70 -13.09 8.84
CA PHE A 61 -3.40 -12.10 8.04
C PHE A 61 -4.77 -12.58 7.57
N ASP A 62 -5.05 -13.87 7.64
CA ASP A 62 -6.28 -14.49 7.15
C ASP A 62 -7.52 -13.82 7.78
N ILE A 63 -7.57 -13.73 9.11
CA ILE A 63 -8.72 -13.18 9.82
C ILE A 63 -8.97 -11.72 9.49
N PRO A 64 -7.98 -10.79 9.62
CA PRO A 64 -8.24 -9.40 9.31
C PRO A 64 -8.55 -9.15 7.83
N ILE A 65 -7.96 -9.88 6.89
CA ILE A 65 -8.30 -9.73 5.47
C ILE A 65 -9.72 -10.24 5.18
N LEU A 66 -10.08 -11.41 5.72
CA LEU A 66 -11.44 -11.94 5.58
C LEU A 66 -12.47 -11.03 6.26
N GLY A 67 -12.14 -10.46 7.42
CA GLY A 67 -12.97 -9.47 8.09
C GLY A 67 -13.18 -8.21 7.23
N LEU A 68 -12.13 -7.69 6.61
CA LEU A 68 -12.23 -6.56 5.66
C LEU A 68 -13.07 -6.91 4.44
N ILE A 69 -12.92 -8.10 3.87
CA ILE A 69 -13.76 -8.56 2.76
C ILE A 69 -15.22 -8.68 3.22
N SER A 70 -15.46 -9.27 4.38
CA SER A 70 -16.83 -9.47 4.89
C SER A 70 -17.56 -8.14 5.08
N VAL A 71 -16.90 -7.15 5.68
CA VAL A 71 -17.54 -5.84 5.92
C VAL A 71 -17.86 -5.11 4.61
N LEU A 72 -17.10 -5.32 3.52
CA LEU A 72 -17.43 -4.74 2.22
C LEU A 72 -18.78 -5.21 1.66
N TRP A 73 -19.17 -6.45 1.97
CA TRP A 73 -20.45 -7.02 1.55
C TRP A 73 -21.58 -6.78 2.56
N VAL A 74 -21.22 -6.63 3.83
CA VAL A 74 -22.19 -6.46 4.92
C VAL A 74 -22.60 -5.01 5.13
N ALA A 75 -21.65 -4.07 5.06
CA ALA A 75 -21.92 -2.65 5.28
C ALA A 75 -23.06 -2.08 4.43
N PRO A 76 -23.15 -2.37 3.11
CA PRO A 76 -24.25 -1.89 2.29
C PRO A 76 -25.66 -2.36 2.73
N LEU A 77 -25.73 -3.48 3.47
CA LEU A 77 -27.02 -4.01 3.94
C LEU A 77 -27.60 -3.21 5.12
N PHE A 78 -26.75 -2.48 5.83
CA PHE A 78 -27.13 -1.68 7.00
C PHE A 78 -27.10 -0.18 6.73
N SER A 79 -26.68 0.24 5.54
CA SER A 79 -26.57 1.63 5.15
C SER A 79 -27.77 2.06 4.33
N GLU A 80 -28.31 3.24 4.60
CA GLU A 80 -29.31 3.89 3.75
C GLU A 80 -28.83 4.16 2.33
N TYR A 81 -27.51 4.23 2.14
CA TYR A 81 -26.84 4.41 0.84
C TYR A 81 -26.52 3.10 0.11
N GLY A 82 -26.82 1.95 0.73
CA GLY A 82 -26.22 0.65 0.43
C GLY A 82 -26.37 0.12 -0.99
N THR A 83 -27.46 0.46 -1.69
CA THR A 83 -27.70 -0.04 -3.05
C THR A 83 -27.29 0.95 -4.14
N MET A 84 -27.11 2.23 -3.80
CA MET A 84 -26.80 3.29 -4.76
C MET A 84 -25.29 3.49 -4.97
N VAL A 85 -24.46 3.06 -4.02
CA VAL A 85 -23.12 3.62 -3.85
C VAL A 85 -22.01 2.76 -4.42
N ALA A 86 -22.08 1.46 -4.32
CA ALA A 86 -21.03 0.61 -4.88
C ALA A 86 -21.60 -0.38 -5.88
N PRO A 87 -21.33 -0.20 -7.18
CA PRO A 87 -21.53 -1.29 -8.13
C PRO A 87 -20.86 -2.56 -7.61
N VAL A 88 -21.54 -3.70 -7.73
CA VAL A 88 -21.00 -5.02 -7.35
C VAL A 88 -19.59 -5.24 -7.91
N SER A 89 -19.26 -4.64 -9.07
CA SER A 89 -17.94 -4.68 -9.69
C SER A 89 -16.82 -4.08 -8.81
N TYR A 90 -17.11 -3.02 -8.07
CA TYR A 90 -16.11 -2.39 -7.16
C TYR A 90 -15.84 -3.27 -5.94
N THR A 91 -16.89 -3.76 -5.30
CA THR A 91 -16.79 -4.66 -4.14
C THR A 91 -16.10 -5.97 -4.55
N ALA A 92 -16.40 -6.49 -5.74
CA ALA A 92 -15.72 -7.66 -6.31
C ALA A 92 -14.22 -7.39 -6.56
N GLY A 93 -13.87 -6.21 -7.08
CA GLY A 93 -12.46 -5.82 -7.28
C GLY A 93 -11.66 -5.83 -5.98
N TRP A 94 -12.21 -5.25 -4.91
CA TRP A 94 -11.57 -5.27 -3.59
C TRP A 94 -11.48 -6.66 -2.98
N THR A 95 -12.53 -7.45 -3.15
CA THR A 95 -12.54 -8.87 -2.73
C THR A 95 -11.42 -9.64 -3.42
N MET A 96 -11.24 -9.40 -4.73
CA MET A 96 -10.17 -10.03 -5.51
C MET A 96 -8.78 -9.65 -4.99
N ILE A 97 -8.52 -8.38 -4.63
CA ILE A 97 -7.25 -7.94 -4.03
C ILE A 97 -6.98 -8.70 -2.73
N GLY A 98 -7.97 -8.78 -1.84
CA GLY A 98 -7.85 -9.51 -0.58
C GLY A 98 -7.61 -11.01 -0.79
N LEU A 99 -8.37 -11.66 -1.67
CA LEU A 99 -8.20 -13.08 -1.99
C LEU A 99 -6.82 -13.34 -2.63
N PHE A 100 -6.35 -12.45 -3.49
CA PHE A 100 -5.05 -12.57 -4.12
C PHE A 100 -3.93 -12.56 -3.08
N ALA A 101 -3.98 -11.62 -2.13
CA ALA A 101 -3.03 -11.56 -1.02
C ALA A 101 -3.11 -12.79 -0.10
N LEU A 102 -4.33 -13.26 0.24
CA LEU A 102 -4.54 -14.46 1.06
C LEU A 102 -3.95 -15.71 0.41
N CYS A 103 -4.24 -15.93 -0.88
CA CYS A 103 -3.71 -17.07 -1.61
C CYS A 103 -2.18 -17.02 -1.71
N ALA A 104 -1.60 -15.85 -1.99
CA ALA A 104 -0.15 -15.67 -2.03
C ALA A 104 0.51 -15.92 -0.66
N ALA A 105 -0.09 -15.45 0.45
CA ALA A 105 0.44 -15.67 1.78
C ALA A 105 0.41 -17.14 2.25
N ARG A 106 -0.40 -17.98 1.62
CA ARG A 106 -0.52 -19.41 1.94
C ARG A 106 0.52 -20.31 1.27
N LEU A 107 1.25 -19.77 0.29
CA LEU A 107 2.29 -20.51 -0.44
C LEU A 107 3.66 -20.33 0.23
N ASP A 108 4.48 -21.37 0.21
CA ASP A 108 5.87 -21.30 0.61
C ASP A 108 6.75 -20.95 -0.61
N TYR A 109 7.64 -19.96 -0.44
CA TYR A 109 8.55 -19.51 -1.49
C TYR A 109 10.00 -19.83 -1.14
N HIS A 110 10.82 -20.06 -2.18
CA HIS A 110 12.28 -20.19 -2.06
C HIS A 110 12.99 -18.91 -2.48
N SER A 111 14.28 -18.76 -2.18
CA SER A 111 15.09 -17.59 -2.56
C SER A 111 15.02 -17.25 -4.04
N ARG A 112 14.96 -18.25 -4.93
CA ARG A 112 14.80 -18.02 -6.37
C ARG A 112 13.46 -17.35 -6.70
N HIS A 113 12.38 -17.78 -6.07
CA HIS A 113 11.05 -17.17 -6.26
C HIS A 113 11.05 -15.73 -5.75
N LEU A 114 11.59 -15.47 -4.55
CA LEU A 114 11.71 -14.13 -3.99
C LEU A 114 12.46 -13.19 -4.94
N ASN A 115 13.61 -13.64 -5.45
CA ASN A 115 14.44 -12.84 -6.36
C ASN A 115 13.69 -12.50 -7.66
N VAL A 116 13.00 -13.46 -8.27
CA VAL A 116 12.23 -13.24 -9.51
C VAL A 116 11.07 -12.27 -9.25
N LEU A 117 10.28 -12.49 -8.19
CA LEU A 117 9.11 -11.68 -7.90
C LEU A 117 9.47 -10.25 -7.52
N PHE A 118 10.51 -10.05 -6.69
CA PHE A 118 10.96 -8.72 -6.33
C PHE A 118 11.60 -8.00 -7.51
N SER A 119 12.37 -8.69 -8.36
CA SER A 119 12.92 -8.09 -9.58
C SER A 119 11.81 -7.66 -10.55
N ALA A 120 10.76 -8.45 -10.71
CA ALA A 120 9.61 -8.09 -11.55
C ALA A 120 8.91 -6.81 -11.06
N LEU A 121 8.68 -6.70 -9.76
CA LEU A 121 8.10 -5.49 -9.16
C LEU A 121 8.99 -4.26 -9.38
N LEU A 122 10.30 -4.38 -9.15
CA LEU A 122 11.27 -3.28 -9.29
C LEU A 122 11.37 -2.81 -10.73
N LEU A 123 11.42 -3.73 -11.69
CA LEU A 123 11.43 -3.42 -13.12
C LEU A 123 10.11 -2.82 -13.59
N GLY A 124 8.97 -3.37 -13.13
CA GLY A 124 7.65 -2.81 -13.44
C GLY A 124 7.49 -1.38 -12.93
N GLY A 125 7.93 -1.11 -11.70
CA GLY A 125 7.95 0.23 -11.14
C GLY A 125 8.85 1.20 -11.91
N ALA A 126 10.08 0.76 -12.27
CA ALA A 126 11.00 1.57 -13.05
C ALA A 126 10.46 1.88 -14.46
N TRP A 127 9.85 0.88 -15.11
CA TRP A 127 9.19 1.07 -16.40
C TRP A 127 8.03 2.08 -16.29
N ALA A 128 7.19 1.97 -15.27
CA ALA A 128 6.07 2.89 -15.06
C ALA A 128 6.56 4.34 -14.89
N VAL A 129 7.65 4.56 -14.15
CA VAL A 129 8.28 5.88 -14.04
C VAL A 129 8.79 6.37 -15.39
N ALA A 130 9.54 5.56 -16.13
CA ALA A 130 10.06 5.94 -17.43
C ALA A 130 8.94 6.30 -18.42
N ASP A 131 7.86 5.49 -18.48
CA ASP A 131 6.73 5.74 -19.34
C ASP A 131 5.94 6.99 -18.92
N SER A 132 5.74 7.21 -17.62
CA SER A 132 5.04 8.40 -17.11
C SER A 132 5.80 9.70 -17.43
N LEU A 133 7.12 9.68 -17.31
CA LEU A 133 7.96 10.83 -17.64
C LEU A 133 8.00 11.09 -19.16
N ARG A 134 7.98 10.04 -19.98
CA ARG A 134 7.94 10.15 -21.44
C ARG A 134 6.67 10.87 -21.95
N VAL A 135 5.54 10.69 -21.27
CA VAL A 135 4.24 11.27 -21.65
C VAL A 135 3.83 12.47 -20.80
N TRP A 136 4.71 12.93 -19.93
CA TRP A 136 4.41 13.99 -18.97
C TRP A 136 4.00 15.32 -19.66
N ASP A 137 4.64 15.70 -20.76
CA ASP A 137 4.32 16.95 -21.48
C ASP A 137 2.85 17.04 -21.92
N LEU A 138 2.13 15.92 -21.91
CA LEU A 138 0.70 15.84 -22.26
C LEU A 138 -0.24 16.00 -21.06
N LYS A 139 0.30 16.07 -19.82
CA LYS A 139 -0.46 16.09 -18.57
C LYS A 139 0.14 17.09 -17.57
N PRO A 140 -0.67 17.64 -16.65
CA PRO A 140 -0.17 18.57 -15.62
C PRO A 140 0.83 17.90 -14.66
N TYR A 141 0.72 16.57 -14.47
CA TYR A 141 1.60 15.77 -13.62
C TYR A 141 1.89 14.43 -14.27
N PRO A 142 3.06 13.81 -13.99
CA PRO A 142 3.33 12.44 -14.42
C PRO A 142 2.43 11.45 -13.65
N GLU A 143 1.78 10.54 -14.36
CA GLU A 143 0.90 9.52 -13.81
C GLU A 143 1.23 8.14 -14.39
N PHE A 144 1.18 7.09 -13.57
CA PHE A 144 1.31 5.72 -14.06
C PHE A 144 0.00 5.30 -14.74
N ARG A 145 0.09 4.70 -15.92
CA ARG A 145 -1.09 4.45 -16.78
C ARG A 145 -2.19 3.65 -16.10
N SER A 146 -1.83 2.58 -15.39
CA SER A 146 -2.80 1.70 -14.74
C SER A 146 -3.20 2.19 -13.36
N VAL A 147 -2.36 3.00 -12.71
CA VAL A 147 -2.60 3.52 -11.35
C VAL A 147 -3.41 4.82 -11.39
N GLY A 148 -3.26 5.59 -12.47
CA GLY A 148 -3.97 6.86 -12.69
C GLY A 148 -3.37 8.00 -11.88
N HIS A 149 -4.20 8.75 -11.17
CA HIS A 149 -3.88 10.02 -10.51
C HIS A 149 -2.51 10.07 -9.83
N VAL A 150 -1.83 11.24 -9.92
CA VAL A 150 -0.47 11.46 -9.39
C VAL A 150 -0.28 11.03 -7.93
N ASN A 151 -1.28 11.25 -7.08
CA ASN A 151 -1.20 10.82 -5.67
C ASN A 151 -1.14 9.29 -5.55
N HIS A 152 -1.94 8.56 -6.33
CA HIS A 152 -1.93 7.09 -6.34
C HIS A 152 -0.62 6.56 -6.93
N SER A 153 -0.12 7.18 -7.99
CA SER A 153 1.19 6.84 -8.58
C SER A 153 2.33 7.08 -7.59
N SER A 154 2.28 8.16 -6.81
CA SER A 154 3.24 8.43 -5.73
C SER A 154 3.17 7.37 -4.62
N MET A 155 1.96 6.94 -4.22
CA MET A 155 1.79 5.85 -3.25
C MET A 155 2.32 4.52 -3.80
N TYR A 156 2.05 4.23 -5.08
CA TYR A 156 2.59 3.04 -5.71
C TYR A 156 4.13 3.03 -5.68
N SER A 157 4.78 4.16 -5.97
CA SER A 157 6.24 4.26 -6.02
C SER A 157 6.93 3.93 -4.70
N LEU A 158 6.23 4.03 -3.56
CA LEU A 158 6.74 3.64 -2.25
C LEU A 158 6.96 2.12 -2.13
N ILE A 159 6.24 1.31 -2.90
CA ILE A 159 6.36 -0.15 -2.83
C ILE A 159 7.69 -0.62 -3.46
N PRO A 160 8.02 -0.28 -4.74
CA PRO A 160 9.34 -0.61 -5.29
C PRO A 160 10.48 0.07 -4.52
N LEU A 161 10.28 1.27 -3.95
CA LEU A 161 11.28 1.87 -3.05
C LEU A 161 11.54 1.00 -1.83
N SER A 162 10.48 0.56 -1.14
CA SER A 162 10.59 -0.29 0.06
C SER A 162 11.35 -1.59 -0.23
N VAL A 163 11.00 -2.25 -1.35
CA VAL A 163 11.70 -3.46 -1.79
C VAL A 163 13.14 -3.13 -2.20
N GLY A 164 13.36 -2.04 -2.95
CA GLY A 164 14.68 -1.58 -3.36
C GLY A 164 15.61 -1.34 -2.16
N LEU A 165 15.15 -0.63 -1.14
CA LEU A 165 15.90 -0.39 0.09
C LEU A 165 16.20 -1.71 0.83
N ALA A 166 15.26 -2.65 0.87
CA ALA A 166 15.47 -3.96 1.45
C ALA A 166 16.55 -4.77 0.72
N THR A 167 16.67 -4.62 -0.61
CA THR A 167 17.67 -5.35 -1.40
C THR A 167 19.12 -4.94 -1.11
N LEU A 168 19.35 -3.82 -0.42
CA LEU A 168 20.68 -3.45 0.08
C LEU A 168 21.26 -4.54 1.02
N PHE A 169 20.37 -5.30 1.67
CA PHE A 169 20.69 -6.44 2.53
C PHE A 169 20.74 -7.80 1.79
N ALA A 170 20.58 -7.81 0.47
CA ALA A 170 20.63 -9.06 -0.31
C ALA A 170 22.09 -9.56 -0.47
N ARG A 171 22.26 -10.89 -0.59
CA ARG A 171 23.52 -11.47 -1.05
C ARG A 171 23.65 -11.39 -2.58
N SER A 172 22.53 -11.52 -3.27
CA SER A 172 22.45 -11.55 -4.73
C SER A 172 22.77 -10.18 -5.33
N TRP A 173 23.83 -10.08 -6.13
CA TRP A 173 24.17 -8.86 -6.84
C TRP A 173 23.10 -8.42 -7.86
N PRO A 174 22.52 -9.32 -8.67
CA PRO A 174 21.43 -8.93 -9.56
C PRO A 174 20.25 -8.29 -8.83
N LEU A 175 19.86 -8.83 -7.66
CA LEU A 175 18.75 -8.26 -6.89
C LEU A 175 19.10 -6.87 -6.34
N LYS A 176 20.36 -6.64 -5.90
CA LYS A 176 20.84 -5.30 -5.52
C LYS A 176 20.79 -4.32 -6.68
N PHE A 177 21.18 -4.76 -7.87
CA PHE A 177 21.15 -3.93 -9.07
C PHE A 177 19.71 -3.49 -9.42
N PHE A 178 18.75 -4.41 -9.45
CA PHE A 178 17.36 -4.06 -9.66
C PHE A 178 16.81 -3.20 -8.53
N GLY A 179 17.23 -3.45 -7.29
CA GLY A 179 16.88 -2.59 -6.15
C GLY A 179 17.34 -1.15 -6.33
N LEU A 180 18.57 -0.96 -6.76
CA LEU A 180 19.10 0.38 -7.07
C LEU A 180 18.30 1.07 -8.17
N ILE A 181 17.93 0.35 -9.23
CA ILE A 181 17.04 0.87 -10.29
C ILE A 181 15.70 1.33 -9.70
N GLY A 182 15.06 0.53 -8.85
CA GLY A 182 13.80 0.89 -8.19
C GLY A 182 13.91 2.13 -7.30
N ILE A 183 15.01 2.24 -6.52
CA ILE A 183 15.29 3.41 -5.68
C ILE A 183 15.46 4.65 -6.57
N LEU A 184 16.31 4.59 -7.58
CA LEU A 184 16.59 5.72 -8.48
C LEU A 184 15.33 6.14 -9.25
N ALA A 185 14.55 5.21 -9.75
CA ALA A 185 13.29 5.50 -10.43
C ALA A 185 12.33 6.28 -9.51
N THR A 186 12.16 5.84 -8.25
CA THR A 186 11.30 6.55 -7.28
C THR A 186 11.83 7.96 -6.98
N LEU A 187 13.13 8.12 -6.79
CA LEU A 187 13.74 9.43 -6.52
C LEU A 187 13.63 10.39 -7.71
N VAL A 188 13.70 9.88 -8.94
CA VAL A 188 13.49 10.68 -10.16
C VAL A 188 12.02 11.06 -10.33
N TYR A 189 11.08 10.20 -9.92
CA TYR A 189 9.65 10.47 -10.00
C TYR A 189 9.16 11.52 -8.99
N LEU A 190 9.79 11.62 -7.82
CA LEU A 190 9.33 12.47 -6.72
C LEU A 190 9.21 13.96 -7.07
N PRO A 191 10.23 14.63 -7.66
CA PRO A 191 10.15 16.07 -7.94
C PRO A 191 8.99 16.45 -8.86
N PRO A 192 8.79 15.78 -10.01
CA PRO A 192 7.69 16.13 -10.91
C PRO A 192 6.31 15.76 -10.36
N SER A 193 6.21 14.80 -9.44
CA SER A 193 4.93 14.43 -8.81
C SER A 193 4.41 15.48 -7.81
N ARG A 194 5.30 16.32 -7.29
CA ARG A 194 5.00 17.34 -6.26
C ARG A 194 4.26 16.82 -5.03
N SER A 195 4.36 15.52 -4.75
CA SER A 195 3.64 14.87 -3.65
C SER A 195 4.35 15.08 -2.31
N LEU A 196 3.87 15.98 -1.48
CA LEU A 196 4.39 16.21 -0.12
C LEU A 196 4.25 14.93 0.73
N VAL A 197 3.11 14.27 0.66
CA VAL A 197 2.86 13.01 1.40
C VAL A 197 3.83 11.91 0.93
N GLY A 198 4.06 11.81 -0.38
CA GLY A 198 5.08 10.92 -0.94
C GLY A 198 6.48 11.24 -0.42
N GLY A 199 6.85 12.52 -0.35
CA GLY A 199 8.14 12.97 0.19
C GLY A 199 8.35 12.58 1.66
N ILE A 200 7.36 12.81 2.51
CA ILE A 200 7.39 12.43 3.94
C ILE A 200 7.53 10.90 4.10
N ALA A 201 6.75 10.13 3.31
CA ALA A 201 6.82 8.69 3.35
C ALA A 201 8.20 8.17 2.89
N ILE A 202 8.75 8.71 1.80
CA ILE A 202 10.11 8.37 1.31
C ILE A 202 11.15 8.64 2.40
N PHE A 203 11.10 9.83 3.03
CA PHE A 203 12.00 10.16 4.13
C PHE A 203 11.90 9.14 5.27
N SER A 204 10.69 8.77 5.68
CA SER A 204 10.45 7.78 6.74
C SER A 204 11.04 6.40 6.39
N LEU A 205 10.91 5.96 5.12
CA LEU A 205 11.46 4.68 4.66
C LEU A 205 12.99 4.67 4.66
N PHE A 206 13.63 5.75 4.21
CA PHE A 206 15.08 5.89 4.28
C PHE A 206 15.57 5.90 5.73
N MET A 207 14.94 6.67 6.61
CA MET A 207 15.31 6.71 8.04
C MET A 207 15.19 5.34 8.69
N ALA A 208 14.08 4.63 8.47
CA ALA A 208 13.88 3.29 9.00
C ALA A 208 14.99 2.33 8.49
N THR A 209 15.35 2.40 7.22
CA THR A 209 16.40 1.57 6.63
C THR A 209 17.76 1.84 7.26
N ILE A 210 18.12 3.12 7.46
CA ILE A 210 19.37 3.55 8.11
C ILE A 210 19.42 3.06 9.55
N ILE A 211 18.32 3.21 10.29
CA ILE A 211 18.20 2.75 11.68
C ILE A 211 18.39 1.23 11.75
N ILE A 212 17.71 0.47 10.88
CA ILE A 212 17.82 -0.99 10.82
C ILE A 212 19.29 -1.37 10.52
N TRP A 213 19.91 -0.72 9.53
CA TRP A 213 21.30 -0.99 9.17
C TRP A 213 22.27 -0.74 10.32
N ALA A 214 22.17 0.43 10.95
CA ALA A 214 22.99 0.78 12.11
C ALA A 214 22.80 -0.21 13.26
N TRP A 215 21.57 -0.59 13.51
CA TRP A 215 21.22 -1.53 14.57
C TRP A 215 21.83 -2.92 14.34
N VAL A 216 21.67 -3.48 13.14
CA VAL A 216 22.14 -4.85 12.84
C VAL A 216 23.65 -4.94 12.69
N THR A 217 24.31 -3.87 12.19
CA THR A 217 25.77 -3.83 12.02
C THR A 217 26.50 -3.34 13.26
N ARG A 218 25.81 -2.81 14.26
CA ARG A 218 26.38 -2.12 15.44
C ARG A 218 27.34 -0.98 15.06
N ALA A 219 27.12 -0.37 13.91
CA ALA A 219 27.98 0.67 13.37
C ALA A 219 27.26 2.02 13.41
N VAL A 220 28.00 3.08 13.75
CA VAL A 220 27.49 4.47 13.66
C VAL A 220 27.61 5.00 12.22
N ARG A 221 28.53 4.46 11.42
CA ARG A 221 28.76 4.92 10.04
C ARG A 221 27.50 5.01 9.17
N PRO A 222 26.56 4.03 9.18
CA PRO A 222 25.33 4.16 8.42
C PRO A 222 24.48 5.38 8.81
N VAL A 223 24.46 5.74 10.11
CA VAL A 223 23.72 6.93 10.58
C VAL A 223 24.39 8.20 10.05
N VAL A 224 25.71 8.28 10.09
CA VAL A 224 26.48 9.44 9.57
C VAL A 224 26.29 9.58 8.06
N VAL A 225 26.45 8.47 7.30
CA VAL A 225 26.23 8.47 5.85
C VAL A 225 24.78 8.81 5.50
N GLY A 226 23.82 8.22 6.23
CA GLY A 226 22.41 8.51 6.03
C GLY A 226 22.06 9.96 6.34
N GLY A 227 22.58 10.51 7.44
CA GLY A 227 22.42 11.92 7.77
C GLY A 227 23.01 12.84 6.71
N PHE A 228 24.19 12.50 6.15
CA PHE A 228 24.79 13.24 5.04
C PHE A 228 23.94 13.16 3.76
N LEU A 229 23.44 11.98 3.39
CA LEU A 229 22.55 11.81 2.24
C LEU A 229 21.23 12.57 2.40
N LEU A 230 20.66 12.58 3.60
CA LEU A 230 19.47 13.36 3.91
C LEU A 230 19.72 14.87 3.83
N ALA A 231 20.86 15.33 4.35
CA ALA A 231 21.27 16.73 4.24
C ALA A 231 21.49 17.11 2.76
N ALA A 232 22.14 16.25 1.97
CA ALA A 232 22.34 16.46 0.54
C ALA A 232 20.99 16.48 -0.21
N PHE A 233 20.05 15.60 0.14
CA PHE A 233 18.70 15.59 -0.43
C PHE A 233 17.93 16.86 -0.07
N ALA A 234 17.94 17.28 1.20
CA ALA A 234 17.32 18.53 1.65
C ALA A 234 17.94 19.74 0.93
N THR A 235 19.26 19.77 0.78
CA THR A 235 19.97 20.80 0.00
C THR A 235 19.53 20.77 -1.47
N GLY A 236 19.41 19.57 -2.05
CA GLY A 236 18.89 19.41 -3.41
C GLY A 236 17.48 19.97 -3.58
N ILE A 237 16.57 19.65 -2.66
CA ILE A 237 15.22 20.23 -2.64
C ILE A 237 15.28 21.75 -2.57
N THR A 238 16.20 22.32 -1.80
CA THR A 238 16.31 23.77 -1.61
C THR A 238 16.87 24.51 -2.81
N PHE A 239 17.83 23.92 -3.52
CA PHE A 239 18.62 24.64 -4.52
C PHE A 239 18.49 24.12 -5.96
N LEU A 240 18.06 22.89 -6.19
CA LEU A 240 17.96 22.37 -7.56
C LEU A 240 16.66 22.83 -8.24
N PRO A 241 16.73 23.37 -9.49
CA PRO A 241 15.56 23.79 -10.26
C PRO A 241 14.51 22.68 -10.46
N ALA A 242 14.94 21.43 -10.50
CA ALA A 242 14.04 20.27 -10.62
C ALA A 242 12.98 20.21 -9.49
N PHE A 243 13.22 20.87 -8.36
CA PHE A 243 12.30 20.93 -7.22
C PHE A 243 11.52 22.25 -7.10
N ASP A 244 11.59 23.15 -8.09
CA ASP A 244 10.89 24.43 -8.04
C ASP A 244 9.37 24.26 -7.85
N GLY A 245 8.77 23.32 -8.57
CA GLY A 245 7.36 23.01 -8.40
C GLY A 245 7.00 22.46 -7.02
N PHE A 246 7.87 21.66 -6.42
CA PHE A 246 7.68 21.15 -5.06
C PHE A 246 7.80 22.28 -4.02
N ARG A 247 8.80 23.16 -4.17
CA ARG A 247 8.99 24.31 -3.28
C ARG A 247 7.84 25.30 -3.35
N SER A 248 7.39 25.66 -4.56
CA SER A 248 6.25 26.57 -4.75
C SER A 248 4.98 26.03 -4.13
N GLU A 249 4.71 24.75 -4.27
CA GLU A 249 3.58 24.07 -3.64
C GLU A 249 3.69 24.12 -2.11
N LEU A 250 4.88 23.84 -1.55
CA LEU A 250 5.11 23.88 -0.11
C LEU A 250 4.94 25.30 0.45
N VAL A 251 5.53 26.30 -0.23
CA VAL A 251 5.40 27.71 0.18
C VAL A 251 3.95 28.17 0.11
N MET A 252 3.23 27.83 -0.95
CA MET A 252 1.81 28.17 -1.12
C MET A 252 0.98 27.60 0.04
N ARG A 253 1.17 26.36 0.40
CA ARG A 253 0.44 25.69 1.51
C ARG A 253 0.76 26.28 2.87
N VAL A 254 2.02 26.64 3.11
CA VAL A 254 2.43 27.30 4.37
C VAL A 254 1.89 28.72 4.46
N SER A 255 1.90 29.48 3.35
CA SER A 255 1.44 30.87 3.33
C SER A 255 -0.08 31.05 3.35
N SER A 256 -0.83 30.05 2.85
CA SER A 256 -2.29 30.10 2.81
C SER A 256 -2.95 29.65 4.12
N GLU A 257 -2.17 29.25 5.14
CA GLU A 257 -2.66 28.58 6.35
C GLU A 257 -3.44 27.27 6.05
N GLU A 258 -3.49 26.87 4.80
CA GLU A 258 -4.13 25.63 4.34
C GLU A 258 -3.14 24.45 4.31
N LEU A 259 -2.35 24.27 5.37
CA LEU A 259 -1.42 23.14 5.52
C LEU A 259 -2.06 21.79 5.20
N PHE A 260 -3.32 21.66 5.48
CA PHE A 260 -4.10 20.44 5.26
C PHE A 260 -4.89 20.46 3.95
N SER A 261 -4.82 21.52 3.13
CA SER A 261 -5.54 21.59 1.83
C SER A 261 -7.04 21.27 1.96
N GLY A 262 -7.72 21.85 2.97
CA GLY A 262 -9.15 21.61 3.22
C GLY A 262 -9.49 20.20 3.75
N ARG A 263 -8.48 19.42 4.18
CA ARG A 263 -8.71 18.07 4.75
C ARG A 263 -9.44 18.09 6.09
N ASP A 264 -9.39 19.21 6.82
CA ASP A 264 -10.22 19.50 7.97
C ASP A 264 -11.71 19.46 7.61
N LYS A 265 -12.09 20.09 6.49
CA LYS A 265 -13.47 20.06 5.98
C LYS A 265 -13.89 18.66 5.51
N ILE A 266 -12.96 17.91 4.90
CA ILE A 266 -13.20 16.50 4.55
C ILE A 266 -13.40 15.66 5.82
N LEU A 267 -12.64 15.93 6.88
CA LEU A 267 -12.80 15.23 8.17
C LEU A 267 -14.17 15.54 8.81
N ASN A 268 -14.60 16.80 8.80
CA ASN A 268 -15.93 17.17 9.32
C ASN A 268 -17.02 16.40 8.59
N THR A 269 -16.99 16.41 7.25
CA THR A 269 -17.91 15.62 6.43
C THR A 269 -17.86 14.13 6.77
N ALA A 270 -16.65 13.60 6.96
CA ALA A 270 -16.45 12.20 7.29
C ALA A 270 -17.10 11.79 8.63
N LEU A 271 -16.97 12.65 9.64
CA LEU A 271 -17.52 12.37 10.97
C LEU A 271 -19.04 12.37 10.95
N GLU A 272 -19.68 13.30 10.24
CA GLU A 272 -21.14 13.34 10.06
C GLU A 272 -21.67 12.07 9.36
N VAL A 273 -21.00 11.65 8.29
CA VAL A 273 -21.37 10.44 7.57
C VAL A 273 -21.16 9.18 8.41
N TRP A 274 -20.06 9.13 9.15
CA TRP A 274 -19.76 7.99 10.02
C TRP A 274 -20.75 7.84 11.17
N ASP A 275 -21.22 8.93 11.78
CA ASP A 275 -22.13 8.90 12.91
C ASP A 275 -23.46 8.19 12.58
N ARG A 276 -23.85 8.19 11.31
CA ARG A 276 -25.07 7.49 10.83
C ARG A 276 -24.91 5.96 10.85
N ASN A 277 -23.71 5.43 10.62
CA ASN A 277 -23.43 3.99 10.58
C ASN A 277 -22.08 3.65 11.24
N PRO A 278 -21.93 3.83 12.56
CA PRO A 278 -20.63 3.83 13.22
C PRO A 278 -19.96 2.45 13.25
N ILE A 279 -20.71 1.34 13.25
CA ILE A 279 -20.16 -0.02 13.43
C ILE A 279 -19.60 -0.56 12.12
N PHE A 280 -20.41 -0.58 11.06
CA PHE A 280 -20.04 -1.19 9.77
C PHE A 280 -19.74 -0.17 8.67
N GLY A 281 -19.97 1.13 8.94
CA GLY A 281 -19.83 2.20 7.96
C GLY A 281 -20.96 2.23 6.94
N THR A 282 -20.82 3.14 6.00
CA THR A 282 -21.86 3.44 5.00
C THR A 282 -21.67 2.67 3.68
N GLY A 283 -20.63 1.86 3.57
CA GLY A 283 -20.31 1.09 2.37
C GLY A 283 -19.23 1.73 1.50
N LEU A 284 -18.68 0.92 0.60
CA LEU A 284 -17.60 1.33 -0.30
C LEU A 284 -18.06 2.48 -1.22
N ARG A 285 -17.25 3.52 -1.37
CA ARG A 285 -17.56 4.75 -2.13
C ARG A 285 -18.73 5.57 -1.60
N SER A 286 -19.26 5.27 -0.44
CA SER A 286 -20.34 6.06 0.15
C SER A 286 -19.94 7.51 0.40
N PHE A 287 -18.64 7.77 0.56
CA PHE A 287 -18.11 9.11 0.75
C PHE A 287 -18.52 10.07 -0.38
N GLU A 288 -18.62 9.59 -1.62
CA GLU A 288 -19.01 10.39 -2.78
C GLU A 288 -20.51 10.75 -2.78
N VAL A 289 -21.37 9.84 -2.30
CA VAL A 289 -22.83 9.98 -2.36
C VAL A 289 -23.41 10.47 -1.05
N ALA A 290 -22.91 9.96 0.08
CA ALA A 290 -23.45 10.25 1.40
C ALA A 290 -23.16 11.67 1.89
N THR A 291 -22.18 12.34 1.29
CA THR A 291 -21.68 13.62 1.80
C THR A 291 -22.27 14.84 1.11
N ALA A 292 -22.80 14.69 -0.11
CA ALA A 292 -23.04 15.88 -0.91
C ALA A 292 -24.24 16.69 -0.41
N GLU A 293 -25.41 16.17 -0.44
CA GLU A 293 -26.60 17.00 -0.26
C GLU A 293 -27.35 16.79 1.06
N PRO A 294 -27.44 15.55 1.58
CA PRO A 294 -28.27 15.32 2.77
C PRO A 294 -27.75 16.02 4.03
N VAL A 295 -26.43 15.98 4.28
CA VAL A 295 -25.83 16.57 5.50
C VAL A 295 -26.01 18.09 5.52
N VAL A 296 -25.70 18.77 4.42
CA VAL A 296 -25.84 20.23 4.35
C VAL A 296 -27.31 20.64 4.43
N ARG A 297 -28.19 19.91 3.77
CA ARG A 297 -29.62 20.23 3.76
C ARG A 297 -30.24 20.03 5.14
N GLU A 298 -29.93 18.92 5.84
CA GLU A 298 -30.42 18.67 7.18
C GLU A 298 -29.96 19.74 8.17
N GLU A 299 -28.69 20.19 8.13
CA GLU A 299 -28.21 21.25 8.99
C GLU A 299 -28.87 22.61 8.67
N VAL A 300 -29.06 22.91 7.38
CA VAL A 300 -29.75 24.12 6.97
C VAL A 300 -31.23 24.12 7.43
N GLU A 301 -31.90 23.00 7.27
CA GLU A 301 -33.33 22.86 7.68
C GLU A 301 -33.46 22.85 9.22
N ALA A 302 -32.53 22.21 9.95
CA ALA A 302 -32.60 22.13 11.41
C ALA A 302 -32.29 23.47 12.10
N ASP A 303 -31.29 24.21 11.61
CA ASP A 303 -30.78 25.40 12.30
C ASP A 303 -31.17 26.72 11.59
N GLY A 304 -31.86 26.68 10.45
CA GLY A 304 -32.23 27.87 9.67
C GLY A 304 -31.03 28.66 9.17
N ARG A 305 -29.86 28.01 9.03
CA ARG A 305 -28.62 28.64 8.56
C ARG A 305 -28.61 28.78 7.04
N ASP A 306 -27.84 29.77 6.54
CA ASP A 306 -27.64 29.92 5.11
C ASP A 306 -26.90 28.70 4.53
N TYR A 307 -27.45 28.16 3.43
CA TYR A 307 -26.90 26.97 2.72
C TYR A 307 -25.43 27.15 2.33
N ASP A 308 -25.08 28.31 1.76
CA ASP A 308 -23.72 28.57 1.31
C ASP A 308 -22.72 28.66 2.48
N ALA A 309 -23.16 29.21 3.63
CA ALA A 309 -22.37 29.28 4.84
C ALA A 309 -22.09 27.88 5.44
N VAL A 310 -23.11 27.01 5.47
CA VAL A 310 -22.96 25.62 5.94
C VAL A 310 -22.10 24.83 4.98
N GLN A 311 -22.36 24.90 3.69
CA GLN A 311 -21.60 24.20 2.67
C GLN A 311 -20.10 24.55 2.69
N SER A 312 -19.76 25.81 3.05
CA SER A 312 -18.36 26.24 3.14
C SER A 312 -17.52 25.46 4.18
N ASN A 313 -18.17 24.83 5.16
CA ASN A 313 -17.50 24.05 6.21
C ASN A 313 -17.29 22.58 5.85
N TYR A 314 -17.85 22.13 4.73
CA TYR A 314 -17.80 20.74 4.28
C TYR A 314 -17.17 20.64 2.90
N TRP A 315 -16.34 19.64 2.70
CA TRP A 315 -15.79 19.31 1.39
C TRP A 315 -16.23 17.92 0.97
N PHE A 316 -16.86 17.87 -0.18
CA PHE A 316 -17.41 16.67 -0.77
C PHE A 316 -16.42 16.08 -1.76
N TYR A 317 -15.76 15.02 -1.36
CA TYR A 317 -14.77 14.32 -2.17
C TYR A 317 -15.14 12.84 -2.26
N ASN A 318 -14.63 12.14 -3.27
CA ASN A 318 -14.90 10.72 -3.47
C ASN A 318 -14.15 9.79 -2.48
N HIS A 319 -13.29 10.32 -1.64
CA HIS A 319 -12.59 9.59 -0.56
C HIS A 319 -12.01 10.55 0.48
N GLY A 320 -11.74 10.06 1.68
CA GLY A 320 -11.32 10.87 2.83
C GLY A 320 -9.90 11.42 2.81
N HIS A 321 -9.11 11.24 1.72
CA HIS A 321 -7.70 11.62 1.64
C HIS A 321 -6.85 11.21 2.87
N ASN A 322 -7.29 10.20 3.59
CA ASN A 322 -6.67 9.61 4.75
C ASN A 322 -7.16 8.16 4.86
N LEU A 323 -6.27 7.22 5.10
CA LEU A 323 -6.60 5.79 5.20
C LEU A 323 -7.65 5.54 6.29
N TRP A 324 -7.41 6.09 7.48
CA TRP A 324 -8.24 5.83 8.64
C TRP A 324 -9.63 6.43 8.51
N VAL A 325 -9.69 7.67 7.99
CA VAL A 325 -10.94 8.39 7.74
C VAL A 325 -11.78 7.67 6.68
N THR A 326 -11.16 7.27 5.57
CA THR A 326 -11.87 6.54 4.51
C THR A 326 -12.42 5.21 5.02
N ILE A 327 -11.62 4.44 5.77
CA ILE A 327 -12.06 3.16 6.31
C ILE A 327 -13.14 3.34 7.39
N LEU A 328 -13.01 4.39 8.21
CA LEU A 328 -14.00 4.69 9.24
C LEU A 328 -15.39 4.97 8.63
N VAL A 329 -15.44 5.80 7.59
CA VAL A 329 -16.71 6.11 6.90
C VAL A 329 -17.26 4.91 6.15
N GLU A 330 -16.42 4.24 5.34
CA GLU A 330 -16.89 3.17 4.47
C GLU A 330 -17.14 1.84 5.19
N ARG A 331 -16.41 1.56 6.28
CA ARG A 331 -16.38 0.23 6.95
C ARG A 331 -16.55 0.31 8.47
N GLY A 332 -16.79 1.50 9.01
CA GLY A 332 -17.01 1.75 10.43
C GLY A 332 -15.82 1.38 11.33
N VAL A 333 -16.09 1.36 12.62
CA VAL A 333 -15.10 0.96 13.64
C VAL A 333 -14.61 -0.48 13.42
N PHE A 334 -15.48 -1.36 12.90
CA PHE A 334 -15.09 -2.73 12.59
C PHE A 334 -13.98 -2.77 11.52
N GLY A 335 -14.13 -1.99 10.43
CA GLY A 335 -13.09 -1.89 9.39
C GLY A 335 -11.77 -1.32 9.92
N VAL A 336 -11.83 -0.27 10.74
CA VAL A 336 -10.65 0.31 11.41
C VAL A 336 -9.95 -0.72 12.28
N ALA A 337 -10.69 -1.48 13.08
CA ALA A 337 -10.14 -2.54 13.92
C ALA A 337 -9.44 -3.64 13.09
N MET A 338 -10.02 -4.04 11.96
CA MET A 338 -9.42 -5.04 11.07
C MET A 338 -8.13 -4.53 10.41
N VAL A 339 -8.09 -3.26 9.97
CA VAL A 339 -6.86 -2.65 9.41
C VAL A 339 -5.79 -2.51 10.50
N ALA A 340 -6.15 -2.05 11.68
CA ALA A 340 -5.22 -1.96 12.81
C ALA A 340 -4.64 -3.34 13.17
N TRP A 341 -5.48 -4.37 13.21
CA TRP A 341 -5.04 -5.75 13.43
C TRP A 341 -4.09 -6.24 12.33
N LEU A 342 -4.43 -5.97 11.06
CA LEU A 342 -3.61 -6.35 9.92
C LEU A 342 -2.22 -5.70 10.00
N LEU A 343 -2.14 -4.39 10.26
CA LEU A 343 -0.88 -3.67 10.43
C LEU A 343 -0.09 -4.17 11.65
N PHE A 344 -0.77 -4.42 12.77
CA PHE A 344 -0.14 -5.02 13.93
C PHE A 344 0.45 -6.41 13.63
N ALA A 345 -0.29 -7.25 12.92
CA ALA A 345 0.19 -8.57 12.51
C ALA A 345 1.42 -8.46 11.57
N TYR A 346 1.43 -7.47 10.66
CA TYR A 346 2.59 -7.19 9.81
C TYR A 346 3.81 -6.80 10.63
N PHE A 347 3.70 -5.79 11.47
CA PHE A 347 4.84 -5.34 12.29
C PHE A 347 5.33 -6.43 13.23
N ARG A 348 4.42 -7.12 13.91
CA ARG A 348 4.77 -8.25 14.80
C ARG A 348 5.47 -9.40 14.06
N GLY A 349 5.05 -9.68 12.84
CA GLY A 349 5.61 -10.78 12.03
C GLY A 349 7.00 -10.48 11.46
N PHE A 350 7.24 -9.25 11.03
CA PHE A 350 8.43 -8.92 10.23
C PHE A 350 9.50 -8.14 10.98
N VAL A 351 9.13 -7.14 11.79
CA VAL A 351 10.12 -6.28 12.45
C VAL A 351 11.10 -7.04 13.33
N PRO A 352 10.67 -8.01 14.17
CA PRO A 352 11.61 -8.76 14.99
C PRO A 352 12.64 -9.55 14.17
N ILE A 353 12.28 -9.97 12.94
CA ILE A 353 13.21 -10.67 12.04
C ILE A 353 14.14 -9.66 11.35
N ALA A 354 13.61 -8.53 10.90
CA ALA A 354 14.37 -7.48 10.25
C ALA A 354 15.52 -6.96 11.12
N ILE A 355 15.28 -6.81 12.44
CA ILE A 355 16.25 -6.27 13.41
C ILE A 355 17.02 -7.35 14.18
N ASP A 356 16.83 -8.65 13.89
CA ASP A 356 17.49 -9.74 14.60
C ASP A 356 19.01 -9.75 14.32
N ARG A 357 19.80 -9.44 15.32
CA ARG A 357 21.28 -9.38 15.23
C ARG A 357 21.95 -10.74 15.06
N LYS A 358 21.21 -11.84 15.28
CA LYS A 358 21.72 -13.21 15.08
C LYS A 358 21.65 -13.65 13.64
N LEU A 359 20.78 -13.03 12.84
CA LEU A 359 20.72 -13.27 11.40
C LEU A 359 21.91 -12.61 10.70
N ASP A 360 22.39 -13.26 9.63
CA ASP A 360 23.37 -12.65 8.75
C ASP A 360 22.83 -11.33 8.19
N VAL A 361 23.68 -10.30 8.19
CA VAL A 361 23.35 -8.96 7.68
C VAL A 361 22.90 -9.05 6.22
N LEU A 362 23.59 -9.85 5.42
CA LEU A 362 23.25 -10.08 4.02
C LEU A 362 22.53 -11.43 3.88
N SER A 363 21.19 -11.44 3.92
CA SER A 363 20.40 -12.65 3.75
C SER A 363 19.03 -12.36 3.13
N ASP A 364 18.51 -13.30 2.34
CA ASP A 364 17.20 -13.20 1.74
C ASP A 364 16.09 -13.14 2.81
N THR A 365 16.30 -13.80 3.96
CA THR A 365 15.41 -13.72 5.13
C THR A 365 15.25 -12.29 5.62
N ARG A 366 16.38 -11.58 5.74
CA ARG A 366 16.38 -10.17 6.15
C ARG A 366 15.76 -9.27 5.08
N VAL A 367 16.07 -9.51 3.80
CA VAL A 367 15.45 -8.78 2.67
C VAL A 367 13.94 -8.87 2.73
N ALA A 368 13.39 -10.09 2.85
CA ALA A 368 11.95 -10.31 2.92
C ALA A 368 11.32 -9.58 4.12
N ALA A 369 11.93 -9.68 5.30
CA ALA A 369 11.42 -9.07 6.52
C ALA A 369 11.48 -7.53 6.46
N ILE A 370 12.57 -6.94 5.94
CA ILE A 370 12.71 -5.49 5.77
C ILE A 370 11.73 -4.99 4.72
N ALA A 371 11.62 -5.65 3.56
CA ALA A 371 10.70 -5.23 2.49
C ALA A 371 9.25 -5.14 3.02
N ALA A 372 8.77 -6.19 3.69
CA ALA A 372 7.44 -6.20 4.28
C ALA A 372 7.25 -5.13 5.37
N SER A 373 8.26 -4.92 6.25
CA SER A 373 8.21 -3.89 7.29
C SER A 373 8.16 -2.48 6.71
N LEU A 374 8.95 -2.20 5.67
CA LEU A 374 8.98 -0.90 5.01
C LEU A 374 7.69 -0.63 4.23
N VAL A 375 7.12 -1.63 3.55
CA VAL A 375 5.81 -1.50 2.88
C VAL A 375 4.73 -1.18 3.91
N ALA A 376 4.68 -1.89 5.04
CA ALA A 376 3.73 -1.60 6.10
C ALA A 376 3.92 -0.20 6.69
N LEU A 377 5.17 0.24 6.89
CA LEU A 377 5.48 1.61 7.30
C LEU A 377 5.03 2.63 6.26
N GLY A 378 5.26 2.37 4.97
CA GLY A 378 4.78 3.20 3.86
C GLY A 378 3.26 3.36 3.86
N PHE A 379 2.52 2.28 4.11
CA PHE A 379 1.06 2.34 4.24
C PHE A 379 0.62 3.23 5.40
N VAL A 380 1.28 3.16 6.55
CA VAL A 380 0.94 4.00 7.71
C VAL A 380 1.30 5.46 7.45
N THR A 381 2.53 5.76 7.05
CA THR A 381 3.01 7.14 6.90
C THR A 381 2.31 7.88 5.76
N ALA A 382 2.16 7.24 4.60
CA ALA A 382 1.41 7.82 3.50
C ALA A 382 -0.11 7.81 3.77
N GLY A 383 -0.60 6.85 4.55
CA GLY A 383 -2.00 6.72 4.95
C GLY A 383 -2.50 7.86 5.83
N LEU A 384 -1.62 8.62 6.49
CA LEU A 384 -1.99 9.81 7.24
C LEU A 384 -2.42 10.98 6.33
N GLY A 385 -1.96 10.99 5.10
CA GLY A 385 -2.24 12.08 4.17
C GLY A 385 -2.89 11.65 2.86
N ASN A 386 -3.15 10.35 2.67
CA ASN A 386 -3.87 9.83 1.51
C ASN A 386 -4.46 8.46 1.84
N THR A 387 -5.38 7.97 1.00
CA THR A 387 -5.96 6.63 1.16
C THR A 387 -5.00 5.59 0.58
N THR A 388 -4.24 4.93 1.44
CA THR A 388 -3.37 3.79 1.09
C THR A 388 -4.12 2.46 1.19
N MET A 389 -3.48 1.34 0.84
CA MET A 389 -4.03 -0.02 0.85
C MET A 389 -5.22 -0.23 -0.09
N ILE A 390 -5.43 0.67 -1.04
CA ILE A 390 -6.47 0.57 -2.07
C ILE A 390 -5.84 0.43 -3.46
N ASN A 391 -6.62 0.07 -4.46
CA ASN A 391 -6.21 -0.01 -5.86
C ASN A 391 -4.87 -0.77 -6.05
N GLU A 392 -4.11 -0.41 -7.06
CA GLU A 392 -2.86 -1.07 -7.46
C GLU A 392 -1.76 -1.00 -6.40
N HIS A 393 -1.64 0.13 -5.69
CA HIS A 393 -0.64 0.26 -4.63
C HIS A 393 -0.97 -0.61 -3.42
N GLY A 394 -2.25 -0.73 -3.05
CA GLY A 394 -2.70 -1.68 -2.04
C GLY A 394 -2.40 -3.12 -2.45
N GLN A 395 -2.75 -3.49 -3.68
CA GLN A 395 -2.50 -4.82 -4.23
C GLN A 395 -1.01 -5.16 -4.24
N ALA A 396 -0.16 -4.28 -4.77
CA ALA A 396 1.29 -4.49 -4.82
C ALA A 396 1.89 -4.68 -3.42
N GLY A 397 1.54 -3.80 -2.49
CA GLY A 397 2.08 -3.85 -1.13
C GLY A 397 1.61 -5.08 -0.36
N MET A 398 0.34 -5.45 -0.45
CA MET A 398 -0.18 -6.68 0.17
C MET A 398 0.47 -7.93 -0.42
N LEU A 399 0.77 -7.94 -1.73
CA LEU A 399 1.51 -9.04 -2.36
C LEU A 399 2.94 -9.15 -1.87
N VAL A 400 3.68 -8.04 -1.75
CA VAL A 400 5.04 -8.03 -1.18
C VAL A 400 5.03 -8.63 0.22
N ILE A 401 4.09 -8.21 1.07
CA ILE A 401 3.94 -8.73 2.43
C ILE A 401 3.58 -10.22 2.41
N ALA A 402 2.67 -10.64 1.55
CA ALA A 402 2.24 -12.03 1.41
C ALA A 402 3.39 -12.95 0.95
N ILE A 403 4.13 -12.53 -0.07
CA ILE A 403 5.29 -13.26 -0.59
C ILE A 403 6.39 -13.34 0.48
N ALA A 404 6.69 -12.23 1.16
CA ALA A 404 7.66 -12.21 2.25
C ALA A 404 7.27 -13.17 3.38
N TRP A 405 6.00 -13.22 3.76
CA TRP A 405 5.50 -14.15 4.78
C TRP A 405 5.69 -15.60 4.36
N GLY A 406 5.25 -15.96 3.15
CA GLY A 406 5.39 -17.31 2.63
C GLY A 406 6.86 -17.74 2.50
N PHE A 407 7.75 -16.82 2.14
CA PHE A 407 9.19 -17.08 2.10
C PHE A 407 9.76 -17.33 3.51
N LEU A 408 9.46 -16.49 4.49
CA LEU A 408 9.95 -16.64 5.86
C LEU A 408 9.44 -17.94 6.50
N ARG A 409 8.21 -18.35 6.20
CA ARG A 409 7.67 -19.62 6.65
C ARG A 409 8.36 -20.80 5.99
N GLY A 410 8.60 -20.76 4.68
CA GLY A 410 9.30 -21.81 3.92
C GLY A 410 10.77 -22.01 4.33
N THR A 411 11.38 -21.01 4.97
CA THR A 411 12.76 -21.07 5.51
C THR A 411 12.82 -21.41 7.01
N ASP A 412 11.69 -21.75 7.65
CA ASP A 412 11.58 -21.97 9.09
C ASP A 412 12.05 -20.79 9.97
N ALA A 413 12.19 -19.61 9.40
CA ALA A 413 12.62 -18.42 10.14
C ALA A 413 11.60 -17.99 11.21
N LEU A 414 10.33 -18.39 11.06
CA LEU A 414 9.24 -18.11 12.01
C LEU A 414 9.18 -19.07 13.18
N THR A 415 9.75 -20.29 13.05
CA THR A 415 9.66 -21.35 14.07
C THR A 415 10.83 -21.33 15.05
N LYS A 416 11.91 -20.62 14.72
CA LYS A 416 13.14 -20.53 15.56
C LYS A 416 13.05 -19.46 16.66
N LYS A 417 11.91 -18.84 16.84
CA LYS A 417 11.60 -17.90 17.91
C LYS A 417 10.56 -18.45 18.87
#